data_5a11d38d7b383cf08917d4dbad04b4d0
#
_entry.id   5a11d38d7b383cf08917d4dbad04b4d0
#
_cell.length_a   1.000
_cell.length_b   1.000
_cell.length_c   1.000
_cell.angle_alpha   90.00
_cell.angle_beta   90.00
_cell.angle_gamma   90.00
#
_symmetry.space_group_name_H-M   'P 1'
#
loop_
_entity.id
_entity.type
_entity.pdbx_description
1 polymer ?
#
loop_
_entity_poly.entity_id
_entity_poly.type
_entity_poly.pdbx_seq_one_letter_code
_entity_poly.pdbx_strand_id
1 'polypeptide(L)'
;METDKDKNQTQEISAGITVLLIAVAVTLVIMLGGFAYWLIAGERSTEWSVISPVLLVCSLLWVTLACVIALAFLAVHFWIISRVKRTTAISQTNEAKKKARERRLTLARDIGTALRKRYSLFWHRKVRLLLVTGDEAAIEQLVPGLRQQRWLEGQRTVLIYGGSLLSEPDSEQYAALRKLRRGRPLDGIVRVMPSSLTLTPQISESDLHGLEKISELLGYAAPVWLWKLCDSEWPQADRAVQAVGVSFPLRATEDDVARQLAQMLPTLREQGMRQIAEETRHDFLLRLGQQLIDGGIAQWRWQLAPWLTASRQRLALRGLMFSLPEPRTVDPYQEADTSPAGQPHLLTLPATWLGIVDDCRRLRGHH
;
A
#
# COMPACT_ATOMS: atom_id res chain seq x y z
N MET A 1 -16.74 25.14 11.49
CA MET A 1 -16.47 25.61 12.87
C MET A 1 -14.99 25.52 13.28
N GLU A 2 -14.14 24.85 12.51
CA GLU A 2 -12.70 24.64 12.76
C GLU A 2 -11.81 25.72 12.13
N THR A 3 -12.26 26.32 11.04
CA THR A 3 -11.55 27.40 10.32
C THR A 3 -11.51 28.75 11.05
N ASP A 4 -12.42 28.99 12.00
CA ASP A 4 -12.47 30.22 12.79
C ASP A 4 -11.49 30.22 13.99
N LYS A 5 -11.18 29.04 14.53
CA LYS A 5 -10.19 28.92 15.61
C LYS A 5 -8.76 29.17 15.14
N ASP A 6 -8.42 28.70 13.93
CA ASP A 6 -7.08 28.91 13.36
C ASP A 6 -6.85 30.36 12.95
N LYS A 7 -7.88 31.07 12.49
CA LYS A 7 -7.79 32.50 12.19
C LYS A 7 -7.58 33.34 13.46
N ASN A 8 -8.29 33.05 14.54
CA ASN A 8 -8.13 33.78 15.79
C ASN A 8 -6.74 33.55 16.42
N GLN A 9 -6.20 32.35 16.34
CA GLN A 9 -4.87 32.04 16.89
C GLN A 9 -3.74 32.70 16.09
N THR A 10 -3.88 32.81 14.77
CA THR A 10 -2.93 33.55 13.90
C THR A 10 -3.02 35.06 14.15
N GLN A 11 -4.18 35.56 14.47
CA GLN A 11 -4.41 36.97 14.75
C GLN A 11 -3.85 37.39 16.12
N GLU A 12 -3.96 36.54 17.15
CA GLU A 12 -3.33 36.79 18.46
C GLU A 12 -1.80 36.76 18.41
N ILE A 13 -1.22 35.85 17.61
CA ILE A 13 0.24 35.76 17.42
C ILE A 13 0.77 36.99 16.67
N SER A 14 0.03 37.46 15.65
CA SER A 14 0.34 38.69 14.91
C SER A 14 0.27 39.92 15.83
N ALA A 15 -0.73 40.03 16.69
CA ALA A 15 -0.87 41.12 17.64
C ALA A 15 0.29 41.14 18.65
N GLY A 16 0.74 39.99 19.15
CA GLY A 16 1.89 39.89 20.06
C GLY A 16 3.21 40.37 19.43
N ILE A 17 3.45 40.03 18.17
CA ILE A 17 4.63 40.48 17.43
C ILE A 17 4.59 41.98 17.20
N THR A 18 3.43 42.51 16.87
CA THR A 18 3.24 43.96 16.63
C THR A 18 3.48 44.76 17.90
N VAL A 19 2.99 44.31 19.05
CA VAL A 19 3.23 44.96 20.37
C VAL A 19 4.71 44.92 20.73
N LEU A 20 5.41 43.85 20.47
CA LEU A 20 6.86 43.76 20.72
C LEU A 20 7.66 44.71 19.84
N LEU A 21 7.34 44.79 18.52
CA LEU A 21 8.00 45.72 17.60
C LEU A 21 7.77 47.18 18.02
N ILE A 22 6.57 47.49 18.49
CA ILE A 22 6.24 48.83 18.99
C ILE A 22 7.05 49.12 20.26
N ALA A 23 7.16 48.17 21.20
CA ALA A 23 7.93 48.35 22.43
C ALA A 23 9.44 48.56 22.17
N VAL A 24 10.00 47.79 21.19
CA VAL A 24 11.41 47.96 20.77
C VAL A 24 11.61 49.32 20.08
N ALA A 25 10.68 49.75 19.21
CA ALA A 25 10.75 51.03 18.53
C ALA A 25 10.66 52.20 19.52
N VAL A 26 9.76 52.13 20.51
CA VAL A 26 9.61 53.16 21.55
C VAL A 26 10.87 53.27 22.42
N THR A 27 11.46 52.11 22.82
CA THR A 27 12.73 52.12 23.59
C THR A 27 13.87 52.72 22.78
N LEU A 28 13.93 52.44 21.48
CA LEU A 28 14.96 52.98 20.56
C LEU A 28 14.80 54.49 20.39
N VAL A 29 13.56 55.00 20.29
CA VAL A 29 13.27 56.44 20.23
C VAL A 29 13.64 57.15 21.52
N ILE A 30 13.35 56.57 22.69
CA ILE A 30 13.71 57.13 24.01
C ILE A 30 15.24 57.20 24.15
N MET A 31 15.96 56.16 23.70
CA MET A 31 17.42 56.11 23.75
C MET A 31 18.04 57.13 22.80
N LEU A 32 17.53 57.27 21.56
CA LEU A 32 18.00 58.28 20.64
C LEU A 32 17.69 59.69 21.10
N GLY A 33 16.50 59.91 21.68
CA GLY A 33 16.12 61.21 22.29
C GLY A 33 16.98 61.56 23.48
N GLY A 34 17.26 60.62 24.36
CA GLY A 34 18.19 60.78 25.50
C GLY A 34 19.62 61.07 25.05
N PHE A 35 20.08 60.40 23.99
CA PHE A 35 21.41 60.64 23.42
C PHE A 35 21.51 62.03 22.75
N ALA A 36 20.48 62.39 21.99
CA ALA A 36 20.40 63.72 21.37
C ALA A 36 20.32 64.85 22.41
N TYR A 37 19.49 64.70 23.45
CA TYR A 37 19.43 65.63 24.58
C TYR A 37 20.78 65.77 25.26
N TRP A 38 21.49 64.69 25.47
CA TRP A 38 22.81 64.66 26.06
C TRP A 38 23.86 65.40 25.19
N LEU A 39 23.84 65.19 23.85
CA LEU A 39 24.70 65.96 22.93
C LEU A 39 24.46 67.46 23.01
N ILE A 40 23.19 67.88 23.10
CA ILE A 40 22.82 69.29 23.15
C ILE A 40 23.09 69.93 24.50
N ALA A 41 22.85 69.21 25.62
CA ALA A 41 23.06 69.69 26.98
C ALA A 41 24.56 69.65 27.37
N GLY A 42 25.33 68.77 26.75
CA GLY A 42 26.75 68.54 27.07
C GLY A 42 27.68 69.70 26.67
N GLU A 43 27.26 70.64 25.83
CA GLU A 43 28.09 71.81 25.47
C GLU A 43 28.31 72.82 26.64
N ARG A 44 27.69 72.57 27.83
CA ARG A 44 27.68 73.59 28.93
C ARG A 44 28.40 73.22 30.20
N SER A 45 29.06 72.04 30.36
CA SER A 45 29.70 71.69 31.61
C SER A 45 31.10 71.05 31.46
N THR A 46 32.02 71.52 32.29
CA THR A 46 33.45 71.28 32.25
C THR A 46 33.90 69.92 32.90
N GLU A 47 32.97 69.01 33.26
CA GLU A 47 33.31 67.78 33.97
C GLU A 47 33.05 66.50 33.06
N TRP A 48 33.50 66.53 31.86
CA TRP A 48 33.26 65.49 30.85
C TRP A 48 33.99 64.17 31.06
N SER A 49 35.08 64.17 31.85
CA SER A 49 35.98 62.99 31.94
C SER A 49 35.42 61.82 32.75
N VAL A 50 34.45 62.05 33.64
CA VAL A 50 33.89 61.06 34.55
C VAL A 50 32.52 60.57 34.10
N ILE A 51 31.71 61.41 33.49
CA ILE A 51 30.30 61.09 33.12
C ILE A 51 30.23 60.28 31.81
N SER A 52 31.14 60.51 30.89
CA SER A 52 31.14 59.85 29.57
C SER A 52 31.34 58.31 29.66
N PRO A 53 32.26 57.74 30.44
CA PRO A 53 32.43 56.30 30.50
C PRO A 53 31.25 55.58 31.23
N VAL A 54 30.63 56.20 32.19
CA VAL A 54 29.46 55.62 32.89
C VAL A 54 28.25 55.50 31.97
N LEU A 55 27.97 56.55 31.19
CA LEU A 55 26.87 56.50 30.20
C LEU A 55 27.12 55.49 29.08
N LEU A 56 28.36 55.33 28.63
CA LEU A 56 28.74 54.35 27.64
C LEU A 56 28.55 52.90 28.18
N VAL A 57 28.93 52.63 29.43
CA VAL A 57 28.70 51.34 30.07
C VAL A 57 27.19 51.07 30.25
N CYS A 58 26.43 52.06 30.69
CA CYS A 58 24.97 51.92 30.84
C CYS A 58 24.28 51.67 29.52
N SER A 59 24.65 52.33 28.41
CA SER A 59 24.09 52.09 27.11
C SER A 59 24.43 50.71 26.54
N LEU A 60 25.66 50.24 26.75
CA LEU A 60 26.08 48.88 26.40
C LEU A 60 25.29 47.81 27.17
N LEU A 61 25.09 48.00 28.49
CA LEU A 61 24.30 47.10 29.33
C LEU A 61 22.82 47.03 28.85
N TRP A 62 22.23 48.14 28.46
CA TRP A 62 20.88 48.20 27.92
C TRP A 62 20.76 47.48 26.59
N VAL A 63 21.70 47.68 25.67
CA VAL A 63 21.70 46.98 24.37
C VAL A 63 21.85 45.47 24.53
N THR A 64 22.79 45.06 25.42
CA THR A 64 22.95 43.61 25.70
C THR A 64 21.69 43.00 26.30
N LEU A 65 21.03 43.69 27.24
CA LEU A 65 19.78 43.22 27.85
C LEU A 65 18.67 43.13 26.80
N ALA A 66 18.52 44.12 25.93
CA ALA A 66 17.54 44.10 24.86
C ALA A 66 17.79 42.94 23.87
N CYS A 67 19.05 42.68 23.51
CA CYS A 67 19.41 41.54 22.65
C CYS A 67 19.08 40.18 23.32
N VAL A 68 19.35 40.03 24.62
CA VAL A 68 19.04 38.80 25.36
C VAL A 68 17.52 38.55 25.40
N ILE A 69 16.74 39.61 25.65
CA ILE A 69 15.26 39.52 25.64
C ILE A 69 14.75 39.14 24.27
N ALA A 70 15.27 39.76 23.21
CA ALA A 70 14.88 39.45 21.83
C ALA A 70 15.22 37.98 21.45
N LEU A 71 16.41 37.51 21.81
CA LEU A 71 16.82 36.12 21.58
C LEU A 71 15.96 35.12 22.36
N ALA A 72 15.66 35.41 23.62
CA ALA A 72 14.77 34.58 24.43
C ALA A 72 13.36 34.50 23.82
N PHE A 73 12.84 35.60 23.32
CA PHE A 73 11.54 35.64 22.65
C PHE A 73 11.54 34.84 21.35
N LEU A 74 12.58 34.99 20.53
CA LEU A 74 12.74 34.19 19.32
C LEU A 74 12.83 32.69 19.60
N ALA A 75 13.56 32.32 20.65
CA ALA A 75 13.67 30.93 21.07
C ALA A 75 12.32 30.33 21.52
N VAL A 76 11.56 31.08 22.32
CA VAL A 76 10.22 30.68 22.75
C VAL A 76 9.26 30.58 21.57
N HIS A 77 9.30 31.56 20.66
CA HIS A 77 8.47 31.55 19.46
C HIS A 77 8.80 30.37 18.55
N PHE A 78 10.08 30.09 18.32
CA PHE A 78 10.52 28.91 17.55
C PHE A 78 10.11 27.59 18.22
N TRP A 79 10.20 27.52 19.55
CA TRP A 79 9.77 26.35 20.33
C TRP A 79 8.25 26.10 20.22
N ILE A 80 7.44 27.19 20.31
CA ILE A 80 5.98 27.10 20.14
C ILE A 80 5.63 26.60 18.73
N ILE A 81 6.22 27.20 17.67
CA ILE A 81 5.96 26.79 16.27
C ILE A 81 6.36 25.34 16.05
N SER A 82 7.52 24.91 16.54
CA SER A 82 7.95 23.51 16.38
C SER A 82 7.07 22.54 17.15
N ARG A 83 6.53 22.95 18.29
CA ARG A 83 5.59 22.14 19.08
C ARG A 83 4.23 22.03 18.39
N VAL A 84 3.70 23.13 17.85
CA VAL A 84 2.45 23.14 17.07
C VAL A 84 2.57 22.29 15.81
N LYS A 85 3.68 22.41 15.04
CA LYS A 85 3.92 21.57 13.87
C LYS A 85 3.98 20.08 14.20
N ARG A 86 4.58 19.71 15.35
CA ARG A 86 4.61 18.31 15.80
C ARG A 86 3.24 17.80 16.21
N THR A 87 2.44 18.60 16.91
CA THR A 87 1.09 18.18 17.34
C THR A 87 0.14 18.08 16.16
N THR A 88 0.18 18.97 15.19
CA THR A 88 -0.64 18.89 13.97
C THR A 88 -0.25 17.69 13.10
N ALA A 89 1.06 17.40 12.95
CA ALA A 89 1.51 16.22 12.20
C ALA A 89 1.08 14.91 12.88
N ILE A 90 1.14 14.84 14.22
CA ILE A 90 0.68 13.67 14.99
C ILE A 90 -0.84 13.53 14.91
N SER A 91 -1.59 14.63 14.99
CA SER A 91 -3.05 14.61 14.85
C SER A 91 -3.48 14.15 13.47
N GLN A 92 -2.91 14.69 12.40
CA GLN A 92 -3.19 14.26 11.02
C GLN A 92 -2.85 12.79 10.79
N THR A 93 -1.73 12.31 11.34
CA THR A 93 -1.36 10.88 11.25
C THR A 93 -2.33 9.99 12.02
N ASN A 94 -2.80 10.44 13.19
CA ASN A 94 -3.76 9.70 13.99
C ASN A 94 -5.16 9.68 13.36
N GLU A 95 -5.61 10.78 12.76
CA GLU A 95 -6.86 10.84 12.01
C GLU A 95 -6.81 10.00 10.74
N ALA A 96 -5.70 10.05 10.00
CA ALA A 96 -5.50 9.19 8.83
C ALA A 96 -5.50 7.71 9.23
N LYS A 97 -4.84 7.34 10.33
CA LYS A 97 -4.85 5.99 10.89
C LYS A 97 -6.26 5.57 11.35
N LYS A 98 -6.99 6.46 12.04
CA LYS A 98 -8.37 6.21 12.48
C LYS A 98 -9.30 6.02 11.30
N LYS A 99 -9.21 6.88 10.28
CA LYS A 99 -10.00 6.78 9.05
C LYS A 99 -9.66 5.54 8.22
N ALA A 100 -8.37 5.18 8.18
CA ALA A 100 -7.93 3.92 7.57
C ALA A 100 -8.46 2.71 8.35
N ARG A 101 -8.44 2.73 9.67
CA ARG A 101 -9.02 1.69 10.53
C ARG A 101 -10.51 1.53 10.34
N GLU A 102 -11.25 2.63 10.31
CA GLU A 102 -12.70 2.61 10.04
C GLU A 102 -13.00 2.01 8.66
N ARG A 103 -12.26 2.44 7.61
CA ARG A 103 -12.40 1.86 6.26
C ARG A 103 -12.09 0.36 6.20
N ARG A 104 -11.20 -0.15 7.06
CA ARG A 104 -10.84 -1.57 7.14
C ARG A 104 -11.90 -2.40 7.84
N LEU A 105 -12.49 -1.86 8.90
CA LEU A 105 -13.60 -2.51 9.60
C LEU A 105 -14.89 -2.55 8.75
N THR A 106 -15.07 -1.57 7.85
CA THR A 106 -16.20 -1.55 6.92
C THR A 106 -16.04 -2.59 5.82
N LEU A 107 -14.81 -2.90 5.37
CA LEU A 107 -14.55 -3.81 4.25
C LEU A 107 -15.28 -5.15 4.37
N ALA A 108 -15.14 -5.84 5.49
CA ALA A 108 -15.79 -7.14 5.69
C ALA A 108 -17.32 -7.00 5.78
N ARG A 109 -17.80 -5.89 6.38
CA ARG A 109 -19.24 -5.57 6.45
C ARG A 109 -19.78 -5.30 5.04
N ASP A 110 -19.06 -4.51 4.23
CA ASP A 110 -19.46 -4.13 2.88
C ASP A 110 -19.54 -5.35 1.97
N ILE A 111 -18.50 -6.20 1.99
CA ILE A 111 -18.48 -7.50 1.30
C ILE A 111 -19.69 -8.34 1.75
N GLY A 112 -19.88 -8.51 3.05
CA GLY A 112 -20.97 -9.31 3.59
C GLY A 112 -22.37 -8.79 3.22
N THR A 113 -22.54 -7.48 3.19
CA THR A 113 -23.81 -6.82 2.83
C THR A 113 -24.08 -6.95 1.33
N ALA A 114 -23.08 -6.68 0.49
CA ALA A 114 -23.19 -6.83 -0.96
C ALA A 114 -23.51 -8.28 -1.37
N LEU A 115 -22.80 -9.25 -0.78
CA LEU A 115 -23.01 -10.66 -1.09
C LEU A 115 -24.36 -11.19 -0.58
N ARG A 116 -24.84 -10.74 0.58
CA ARG A 116 -26.19 -11.09 1.06
C ARG A 116 -27.28 -10.52 0.15
N LYS A 117 -27.12 -9.28 -0.29
CA LYS A 117 -28.06 -8.64 -1.21
C LYS A 117 -28.17 -9.39 -2.53
N ARG A 118 -27.01 -9.88 -3.05
CA ARG A 118 -26.94 -10.50 -4.38
C ARG A 118 -27.23 -12.01 -4.37
N TYR A 119 -26.70 -12.74 -3.38
CA TYR A 119 -26.75 -14.22 -3.32
C TYR A 119 -27.61 -14.76 -2.19
N SER A 120 -28.29 -13.90 -1.45
CA SER A 120 -29.11 -14.24 -0.28
C SER A 120 -28.30 -14.72 0.93
N LEU A 121 -28.99 -15.27 1.95
CA LEU A 121 -28.37 -15.70 3.22
C LEU A 121 -27.30 -16.80 3.05
N PHE A 122 -27.40 -17.63 2.03
CA PHE A 122 -26.50 -18.75 1.78
C PHE A 122 -25.33 -18.41 0.83
N TRP A 123 -25.00 -17.12 0.67
CA TRP A 123 -23.91 -16.67 -0.18
C TRP A 123 -22.57 -17.38 0.09
N HIS A 124 -22.27 -17.69 1.36
CA HIS A 124 -21.05 -18.36 1.79
C HIS A 124 -20.84 -19.76 1.17
N ARG A 125 -21.90 -20.39 0.67
CA ARG A 125 -21.82 -21.67 -0.07
C ARG A 125 -21.65 -21.45 -1.56
N LYS A 126 -22.11 -20.31 -2.08
CA LYS A 126 -22.16 -20.01 -3.52
C LYS A 126 -20.94 -19.23 -4.00
N VAL A 127 -20.36 -18.38 -3.14
CA VAL A 127 -19.28 -17.47 -3.49
C VAL A 127 -17.94 -17.96 -2.95
N ARG A 128 -16.87 -17.75 -3.70
CA ARG A 128 -15.48 -18.02 -3.29
C ARG A 128 -14.80 -16.72 -2.89
N LEU A 129 -14.04 -16.78 -1.81
CA LEU A 129 -13.25 -15.65 -1.32
C LEU A 129 -11.78 -15.96 -1.53
N LEU A 130 -11.11 -15.23 -2.39
CA LEU A 130 -9.68 -15.34 -2.67
C LEU A 130 -8.96 -14.09 -2.20
N LEU A 131 -7.91 -14.27 -1.41
CA LEU A 131 -7.01 -13.19 -1.01
C LEU A 131 -5.90 -13.07 -2.04
N VAL A 132 -5.73 -11.90 -2.64
CA VAL A 132 -4.66 -11.62 -3.60
C VAL A 132 -3.58 -10.80 -2.89
N THR A 133 -2.37 -11.34 -2.80
CA THR A 133 -1.25 -10.74 -2.08
C THR A 133 0.04 -10.83 -2.89
N GLY A 134 1.00 -9.99 -2.60
CA GLY A 134 2.29 -9.97 -3.29
C GLY A 134 2.78 -8.56 -3.58
N ASP A 135 3.55 -8.41 -4.65
CA ASP A 135 3.99 -7.11 -5.12
C ASP A 135 2.81 -6.25 -5.59
N GLU A 136 2.75 -4.99 -5.14
CA GLU A 136 1.60 -4.11 -5.41
C GLU A 136 1.44 -3.80 -6.91
N ALA A 137 2.56 -3.61 -7.62
CA ALA A 137 2.54 -3.34 -9.05
C ALA A 137 2.10 -4.58 -9.83
N ALA A 138 2.55 -5.76 -9.40
CA ALA A 138 2.14 -7.03 -9.99
C ALA A 138 0.66 -7.33 -9.76
N ILE A 139 0.13 -7.03 -8.58
CA ILE A 139 -1.31 -7.16 -8.31
C ILE A 139 -2.13 -6.25 -9.23
N GLU A 140 -1.69 -4.99 -9.42
CA GLU A 140 -2.39 -4.05 -10.31
C GLU A 140 -2.29 -4.45 -11.78
N GLN A 141 -1.18 -5.08 -12.18
CA GLN A 141 -1.01 -5.65 -13.54
C GLN A 141 -1.90 -6.88 -13.77
N LEU A 142 -2.15 -7.69 -12.73
CA LEU A 142 -2.96 -8.89 -12.83
C LEU A 142 -4.46 -8.59 -12.72
N VAL A 143 -4.82 -7.71 -11.80
CA VAL A 143 -6.22 -7.33 -11.50
C VAL A 143 -6.29 -5.81 -11.34
N PRO A 144 -6.43 -5.08 -12.45
CA PRO A 144 -6.54 -3.62 -12.41
C PRO A 144 -7.67 -3.15 -11.49
N GLY A 145 -7.41 -2.13 -10.68
CA GLY A 145 -8.38 -1.54 -9.76
C GLY A 145 -8.59 -2.28 -8.44
N LEU A 146 -8.04 -3.49 -8.25
CA LEU A 146 -8.19 -4.24 -7.00
C LEU A 146 -7.61 -3.50 -5.80
N ARG A 147 -6.49 -2.82 -5.98
CA ARG A 147 -5.86 -2.01 -4.93
C ARG A 147 -6.76 -0.85 -4.47
N GLN A 148 -7.39 -0.15 -5.41
CA GLN A 148 -8.23 1.02 -5.14
C GLN A 148 -9.55 0.62 -4.49
N GLN A 149 -10.22 -0.38 -5.05
CA GLN A 149 -11.54 -0.84 -4.59
C GLN A 149 -11.44 -1.77 -3.37
N ARG A 150 -10.26 -2.31 -3.06
CA ARG A 150 -9.98 -3.25 -1.96
C ARG A 150 -10.60 -4.64 -2.13
N TRP A 151 -11.64 -4.79 -2.89
CA TRP A 151 -12.24 -6.05 -3.28
C TRP A 151 -13.01 -5.90 -4.58
N LEU A 152 -13.05 -6.97 -5.33
CA LEU A 152 -13.75 -7.03 -6.61
C LEU A 152 -14.56 -8.32 -6.69
N GLU A 153 -15.75 -8.27 -7.29
CA GLU A 153 -16.63 -9.41 -7.45
C GLU A 153 -16.80 -9.76 -8.92
N GLY A 154 -16.69 -11.04 -9.24
CA GLY A 154 -17.00 -11.56 -10.58
C GLY A 154 -17.27 -13.05 -10.55
N GLN A 155 -18.28 -13.50 -11.29
CA GLN A 155 -18.60 -14.92 -11.49
C GLN A 155 -18.63 -15.78 -10.20
N ARG A 156 -19.30 -15.28 -9.14
CA ARG A 156 -19.36 -15.91 -7.82
C ARG A 156 -18.01 -16.03 -7.10
N THR A 157 -17.08 -15.18 -7.46
CA THR A 157 -15.76 -15.11 -6.82
C THR A 157 -15.53 -13.68 -6.38
N VAL A 158 -14.98 -13.52 -5.18
CA VAL A 158 -14.56 -12.23 -4.64
C VAL A 158 -13.05 -12.27 -4.48
N LEU A 159 -12.38 -11.34 -5.14
CA LEU A 159 -10.97 -11.07 -4.96
C LEU A 159 -10.82 -9.99 -3.89
N ILE A 160 -10.02 -10.25 -2.89
CA ILE A 160 -9.77 -9.34 -1.76
C ILE A 160 -8.31 -8.92 -1.82
N TYR A 161 -8.04 -7.63 -1.74
CA TYR A 161 -6.68 -7.10 -1.71
C TYR A 161 -6.03 -7.40 -0.36
N GLY A 162 -4.93 -8.17 -0.38
CA GLY A 162 -4.16 -8.58 0.79
C GLY A 162 -2.90 -7.75 1.04
N GLY A 163 -2.49 -6.92 0.06
CA GLY A 163 -1.27 -6.11 0.16
C GLY A 163 0.03 -6.89 -0.02
N SER A 164 1.15 -6.23 0.31
CA SER A 164 2.48 -6.82 0.24
C SER A 164 2.74 -7.76 1.41
N LEU A 165 3.37 -8.91 1.13
CA LEU A 165 3.82 -9.86 2.17
C LEU A 165 5.01 -9.35 2.97
N LEU A 166 5.74 -8.36 2.44
CA LEU A 166 6.90 -7.75 3.12
C LEU A 166 6.46 -6.74 4.19
N SER A 167 5.23 -6.24 4.11
CA SER A 167 4.68 -5.35 5.12
C SER A 167 4.01 -6.14 6.24
N GLU A 168 3.94 -5.56 7.42
CA GLU A 168 3.22 -6.18 8.51
C GLU A 168 1.74 -6.35 8.17
N PRO A 169 1.19 -7.60 8.23
CA PRO A 169 -0.18 -7.86 7.88
C PRO A 169 -1.14 -7.18 8.86
N ASP A 170 -2.19 -6.60 8.32
CA ASP A 170 -3.19 -5.87 9.09
C ASP A 170 -4.07 -6.83 9.91
N SER A 171 -3.74 -7.00 11.18
CA SER A 171 -4.45 -7.91 12.09
C SER A 171 -5.96 -7.62 12.18
N GLU A 172 -6.38 -6.36 12.07
CA GLU A 172 -7.79 -5.96 12.14
C GLU A 172 -8.57 -6.38 10.88
N GLN A 173 -7.95 -6.25 9.70
CA GLN A 173 -8.53 -6.71 8.45
C GLN A 173 -8.76 -8.24 8.47
N TYR A 174 -7.76 -8.99 8.91
CA TYR A 174 -7.86 -10.46 8.98
C TYR A 174 -8.85 -10.92 10.06
N ALA A 175 -8.90 -10.25 11.20
CA ALA A 175 -9.92 -10.50 12.22
C ALA A 175 -11.35 -10.24 11.71
N ALA A 176 -11.53 -9.20 10.89
CA ALA A 176 -12.81 -8.90 10.26
C ALA A 176 -13.19 -9.97 9.21
N LEU A 177 -12.25 -10.42 8.39
CA LEU A 177 -12.47 -11.52 7.42
C LEU A 177 -12.82 -12.84 8.13
N ARG A 178 -12.17 -13.15 9.26
CA ARG A 178 -12.49 -14.32 10.08
C ARG A 178 -13.92 -14.28 10.62
N LYS A 179 -14.44 -13.09 10.95
CA LYS A 179 -15.83 -12.91 11.39
C LYS A 179 -16.83 -13.02 10.23
N LEU A 180 -16.41 -12.67 9.01
CA LEU A 180 -17.28 -12.71 7.84
C LEU A 180 -17.76 -14.13 7.53
N ARG A 181 -16.87 -15.12 7.71
CA ARG A 181 -17.17 -16.54 7.45
C ARG A 181 -16.44 -17.42 8.47
N ARG A 182 -17.20 -17.99 9.39
CA ARG A 182 -16.67 -18.85 10.45
C ARG A 182 -16.07 -20.14 9.88
N GLY A 183 -14.97 -20.59 10.47
CA GLY A 183 -14.31 -21.86 10.16
C GLY A 183 -13.41 -21.84 8.92
N ARG A 184 -13.87 -21.25 7.81
CA ARG A 184 -13.11 -21.15 6.57
C ARG A 184 -13.22 -19.73 6.00
N PRO A 185 -12.46 -18.76 6.53
CA PRO A 185 -12.59 -17.35 6.16
C PRO A 185 -12.33 -17.08 4.68
N LEU A 186 -11.36 -17.80 4.11
CA LEU A 186 -10.95 -17.73 2.71
C LEU A 186 -11.00 -19.12 2.07
N ASP A 187 -11.26 -19.14 0.78
CA ASP A 187 -11.16 -20.36 -0.02
C ASP A 187 -9.73 -20.59 -0.52
N GLY A 188 -8.93 -19.51 -0.66
CA GLY A 188 -7.53 -19.58 -1.04
C GLY A 188 -6.81 -18.26 -0.97
N ILE A 189 -5.49 -18.33 -1.08
CA ILE A 189 -4.58 -17.20 -1.19
C ILE A 189 -3.87 -17.29 -2.54
N VAL A 190 -3.83 -16.20 -3.28
CA VAL A 190 -3.09 -16.07 -4.53
C VAL A 190 -1.91 -15.14 -4.30
N ARG A 191 -0.69 -15.68 -4.35
CA ARG A 191 0.56 -14.92 -4.26
C ARG A 191 0.98 -14.51 -5.67
N VAL A 192 0.90 -13.22 -5.97
CA VAL A 192 1.32 -12.65 -7.25
C VAL A 192 2.79 -12.28 -7.20
N MET A 193 3.54 -12.73 -8.20
CA MET A 193 4.96 -12.42 -8.37
C MET A 193 5.14 -11.41 -9.49
N PRO A 194 6.11 -10.50 -9.38
CA PRO A 194 6.34 -9.46 -10.37
C PRO A 194 6.64 -10.04 -11.75
N SER A 195 6.33 -9.24 -12.77
CA SER A 195 6.61 -9.59 -14.15
C SER A 195 8.11 -9.63 -14.43
N SER A 196 8.55 -10.56 -15.26
CA SER A 196 9.90 -10.63 -15.80
C SER A 196 9.93 -11.46 -17.07
N LEU A 197 10.91 -11.19 -17.92
CA LEU A 197 11.14 -11.96 -19.16
C LEU A 197 11.62 -13.40 -18.86
N THR A 198 12.22 -13.61 -17.70
CA THR A 198 12.70 -14.91 -17.25
C THR A 198 11.69 -15.56 -16.29
N LEU A 199 11.61 -16.88 -16.36
CA LEU A 199 10.78 -17.66 -15.42
C LEU A 199 11.38 -17.79 -14.02
N THR A 200 12.47 -17.10 -13.72
CA THR A 200 13.15 -17.21 -12.42
C THR A 200 12.15 -16.95 -11.30
N PRO A 201 11.89 -17.93 -10.44
CA PRO A 201 10.98 -17.75 -9.32
C PRO A 201 11.58 -16.75 -8.34
N GLN A 202 10.79 -15.77 -7.93
CA GLN A 202 11.16 -14.82 -6.88
C GLN A 202 10.38 -15.15 -5.61
N ILE A 203 10.79 -16.25 -4.98
CA ILE A 203 10.19 -16.73 -3.74
C ILE A 203 11.24 -16.59 -2.65
N SER A 204 10.90 -15.85 -1.61
CA SER A 204 11.79 -15.62 -0.47
C SER A 204 11.25 -16.28 0.80
N GLU A 205 12.12 -16.52 1.76
CA GLU A 205 11.69 -16.97 3.10
C GLU A 205 10.75 -15.96 3.77
N SER A 206 10.89 -14.68 3.48
CA SER A 206 9.98 -13.65 3.97
C SER A 206 8.56 -13.80 3.41
N ASP A 207 8.40 -14.30 2.19
CA ASP A 207 7.08 -14.62 1.62
C ASP A 207 6.39 -15.75 2.40
N LEU A 208 7.15 -16.81 2.72
CA LEU A 208 6.65 -17.93 3.55
C LEU A 208 6.21 -17.44 4.92
N HIS A 209 7.07 -16.66 5.58
CA HIS A 209 6.77 -16.10 6.88
C HIS A 209 5.54 -15.18 6.85
N GLY A 210 5.42 -14.34 5.82
CA GLY A 210 4.25 -13.48 5.63
C GLY A 210 2.95 -14.28 5.48
N LEU A 211 2.96 -15.38 4.70
CA LEU A 211 1.80 -16.25 4.53
C LEU A 211 1.47 -17.05 5.78
N GLU A 212 2.47 -17.51 6.54
CA GLU A 212 2.26 -18.15 7.84
C GLU A 212 1.58 -17.21 8.83
N LYS A 213 2.06 -15.97 8.92
CA LYS A 213 1.48 -14.92 9.76
C LYS A 213 0.03 -14.59 9.37
N ILE A 214 -0.27 -14.53 8.07
CA ILE A 214 -1.65 -14.39 7.58
C ILE A 214 -2.51 -15.58 8.03
N SER A 215 -2.01 -16.80 7.92
CA SER A 215 -2.73 -18.01 8.34
C SER A 215 -2.99 -18.02 9.85
N GLU A 216 -2.05 -17.56 10.65
CA GLU A 216 -2.21 -17.41 12.10
C GLU A 216 -3.29 -16.39 12.44
N LEU A 217 -3.29 -15.21 11.78
CA LEU A 217 -4.29 -14.17 11.98
C LEU A 217 -5.69 -14.62 11.58
N LEU A 218 -5.79 -15.40 10.50
CA LEU A 218 -7.05 -15.98 10.04
C LEU A 218 -7.52 -17.14 10.94
N GLY A 219 -6.62 -17.77 11.69
CA GLY A 219 -6.86 -19.04 12.41
C GLY A 219 -7.21 -20.17 11.45
N TYR A 220 -6.74 -20.12 10.21
CA TYR A 220 -7.03 -21.08 9.15
C TYR A 220 -5.93 -21.08 8.10
N ALA A 221 -5.38 -22.24 7.80
CA ALA A 221 -4.41 -22.42 6.73
C ALA A 221 -5.12 -22.54 5.37
N ALA A 222 -5.26 -21.41 4.70
CA ALA A 222 -5.85 -21.38 3.36
C ALA A 222 -4.86 -21.96 2.34
N PRO A 223 -5.33 -22.73 1.34
CA PRO A 223 -4.50 -23.21 0.24
C PRO A 223 -3.94 -22.02 -0.57
N VAL A 224 -2.68 -22.17 -1.02
CA VAL A 224 -1.93 -21.12 -1.70
C VAL A 224 -1.72 -21.48 -3.17
N TRP A 225 -1.99 -20.54 -4.05
CA TRP A 225 -1.61 -20.54 -5.45
C TRP A 225 -0.54 -19.49 -5.69
N LEU A 226 0.48 -19.85 -6.44
CA LEU A 226 1.48 -18.91 -6.93
C LEU A 226 1.08 -18.45 -8.33
N TRP A 227 1.17 -17.16 -8.57
CA TRP A 227 0.89 -16.60 -9.89
C TRP A 227 2.09 -15.78 -10.34
N LYS A 228 2.80 -16.31 -11.35
CA LYS A 228 3.94 -15.65 -11.98
C LYS A 228 3.47 -14.83 -13.15
N LEU A 229 3.64 -13.52 -13.08
CA LEU A 229 3.53 -12.67 -14.25
C LEU A 229 4.78 -12.80 -15.11
N CYS A 230 4.58 -12.91 -16.41
CA CYS A 230 5.63 -12.99 -17.41
C CYS A 230 5.57 -11.72 -18.25
N ASP A 231 6.71 -11.24 -18.71
CA ASP A 231 6.77 -10.17 -19.70
C ASP A 231 6.85 -10.71 -21.12
N SER A 232 6.53 -9.87 -22.09
CA SER A 232 6.71 -10.12 -23.49
C SER A 232 7.47 -8.97 -24.15
N GLU A 233 8.36 -9.30 -25.08
CA GLU A 233 9.08 -8.30 -25.89
C GLU A 233 8.15 -7.63 -26.91
N TRP A 234 7.03 -8.25 -27.20
CA TRP A 234 6.06 -7.79 -28.19
C TRP A 234 4.79 -7.23 -27.55
N PRO A 235 4.17 -6.22 -28.16
CA PRO A 235 2.83 -5.80 -27.79
C PRO A 235 1.85 -6.97 -27.88
N GLN A 236 1.05 -7.18 -26.83
CA GLN A 236 0.13 -8.31 -26.72
C GLN A 236 -1.33 -7.84 -26.56
N ALA A 237 -1.67 -6.66 -27.11
CA ALA A 237 -2.97 -6.01 -26.88
C ALA A 237 -4.16 -6.88 -27.35
N ASP A 238 -4.02 -7.54 -28.50
CA ASP A 238 -5.11 -8.26 -29.16
C ASP A 238 -5.07 -9.78 -28.92
N ARG A 239 -4.18 -10.25 -28.04
CA ARG A 239 -4.11 -11.69 -27.73
C ARG A 239 -5.32 -12.16 -26.94
N ALA A 240 -5.69 -13.40 -27.13
CA ALA A 240 -6.61 -14.07 -26.21
C ALA A 240 -5.99 -14.13 -24.81
N VAL A 241 -6.72 -13.62 -23.81
CA VAL A 241 -6.27 -13.65 -22.41
C VAL A 241 -6.20 -15.10 -21.97
N GLN A 242 -5.00 -15.61 -21.81
CA GLN A 242 -4.77 -16.96 -21.32
C GLN A 242 -3.75 -16.92 -20.19
N ALA A 243 -4.19 -17.29 -18.98
CA ALA A 243 -3.28 -17.81 -18.00
C ALA A 243 -3.27 -19.33 -18.15
N VAL A 244 -2.10 -19.90 -18.02
CA VAL A 244 -1.88 -21.34 -18.01
C VAL A 244 -1.26 -21.71 -16.67
N GLY A 245 -1.49 -22.94 -16.24
CA GLY A 245 -0.93 -23.35 -14.97
C GLY A 245 -1.25 -24.80 -14.64
N VAL A 246 -0.76 -25.20 -13.50
CA VAL A 246 -0.90 -26.55 -12.97
C VAL A 246 -1.44 -26.52 -11.54
N SER A 247 -2.23 -27.54 -11.20
CA SER A 247 -2.68 -27.77 -9.83
C SER A 247 -1.90 -28.92 -9.22
N PHE A 248 -1.56 -28.78 -7.94
CA PHE A 248 -0.81 -29.79 -7.20
C PHE A 248 -1.72 -30.56 -6.23
N PRO A 249 -1.39 -31.83 -5.89
CA PRO A 249 -2.07 -32.54 -4.83
C PRO A 249 -1.90 -31.85 -3.47
N LEU A 250 -2.76 -32.12 -2.50
CA LEU A 250 -2.72 -31.48 -1.17
C LEU A 250 -1.39 -31.67 -0.43
N ARG A 251 -0.68 -32.73 -0.72
CA ARG A 251 0.64 -33.06 -0.18
C ARG A 251 1.61 -33.25 -1.33
N ALA A 252 1.79 -32.19 -2.11
CA ALA A 252 2.69 -32.20 -3.24
C ALA A 252 4.14 -32.45 -2.80
N THR A 253 4.85 -33.22 -3.60
CA THR A 253 6.30 -33.39 -3.50
C THR A 253 7.00 -32.58 -4.60
N GLU A 254 8.31 -32.46 -4.49
CA GLU A 254 9.13 -31.84 -5.56
C GLU A 254 8.95 -32.53 -6.91
N ASP A 255 8.82 -33.88 -6.89
CA ASP A 255 8.59 -34.67 -8.12
C ASP A 255 7.19 -34.45 -8.68
N ASP A 256 6.20 -34.17 -7.85
CA ASP A 256 4.86 -33.78 -8.33
C ASP A 256 4.89 -32.45 -9.05
N VAL A 257 5.67 -31.47 -8.57
CA VAL A 257 5.85 -30.19 -9.23
C VAL A 257 6.48 -30.40 -10.62
N ALA A 258 7.60 -31.12 -10.68
CA ALA A 258 8.28 -31.38 -11.95
C ALA A 258 7.37 -32.12 -12.93
N ARG A 259 6.65 -33.14 -12.48
CA ARG A 259 5.74 -33.95 -13.29
C ARG A 259 4.58 -33.11 -13.84
N GLN A 260 3.92 -32.31 -13.00
CA GLN A 260 2.80 -31.46 -13.42
C GLN A 260 3.24 -30.39 -14.44
N LEU A 261 4.40 -29.76 -14.22
CA LEU A 261 4.94 -28.80 -15.19
C LEU A 261 5.31 -29.46 -16.51
N ALA A 262 5.92 -30.66 -16.48
CA ALA A 262 6.24 -31.43 -17.69
C ALA A 262 4.98 -31.86 -18.46
N GLN A 263 3.90 -32.23 -17.76
CA GLN A 263 2.62 -32.58 -18.39
C GLN A 263 1.95 -31.40 -19.11
N MET A 264 2.27 -30.18 -18.74
CA MET A 264 1.73 -28.99 -19.41
C MET A 264 2.41 -28.69 -20.76
N LEU A 265 3.64 -29.14 -20.98
CA LEU A 265 4.46 -28.80 -22.15
C LEU A 265 3.78 -29.13 -23.51
N PRO A 266 3.17 -30.30 -23.74
CA PRO A 266 2.51 -30.59 -25.00
C PRO A 266 1.39 -29.61 -25.32
N THR A 267 0.58 -29.26 -24.33
CA THR A 267 -0.53 -28.30 -24.45
C THR A 267 -0.01 -26.89 -24.74
N LEU A 268 1.06 -26.46 -24.06
CA LEU A 268 1.71 -25.16 -24.35
C LEU A 268 2.19 -25.08 -25.79
N ARG A 269 2.83 -26.16 -26.28
CA ARG A 269 3.33 -26.24 -27.64
C ARG A 269 2.19 -26.18 -28.66
N GLU A 270 1.15 -26.99 -28.48
CA GLU A 270 0.03 -27.04 -29.39
C GLU A 270 -0.71 -25.69 -29.46
N GLN A 271 -1.07 -25.13 -28.33
CA GLN A 271 -1.78 -23.87 -28.26
C GLN A 271 -0.88 -22.69 -28.69
N GLY A 272 0.39 -22.72 -28.34
CA GLY A 272 1.36 -21.70 -28.76
C GLY A 272 1.57 -21.68 -30.28
N MET A 273 1.69 -22.86 -30.92
CA MET A 273 1.77 -22.94 -32.38
C MET A 273 0.52 -22.42 -33.06
N ARG A 274 -0.66 -22.68 -32.50
CA ARG A 274 -1.92 -22.13 -33.00
C ARG A 274 -1.96 -20.61 -32.90
N GLN A 275 -1.54 -20.05 -31.78
CA GLN A 275 -1.50 -18.60 -31.61
C GLN A 275 -0.51 -17.90 -32.54
N ILE A 276 0.67 -18.47 -32.75
CA ILE A 276 1.64 -17.91 -33.69
C ILE A 276 1.15 -18.02 -35.15
N ALA A 277 0.40 -19.06 -35.48
CA ALA A 277 -0.20 -19.19 -36.81
C ALA A 277 -1.26 -18.11 -37.09
N GLU A 278 -1.95 -17.63 -36.05
CA GLU A 278 -2.91 -16.51 -36.12
C GLU A 278 -2.19 -15.15 -36.11
N GLU A 279 -1.27 -14.94 -35.19
CA GLU A 279 -0.47 -13.71 -35.05
C GLU A 279 0.93 -14.06 -34.53
N THR A 280 1.94 -13.82 -35.35
CA THR A 280 3.34 -14.20 -35.06
C THR A 280 3.92 -13.62 -33.77
N ARG A 281 3.36 -12.49 -33.31
CA ARG A 281 3.77 -11.83 -32.05
C ARG A 281 3.23 -12.52 -30.80
N HIS A 282 2.25 -13.40 -30.93
CA HIS A 282 1.64 -14.12 -29.82
C HIS A 282 2.46 -15.36 -29.41
N ASP A 283 3.72 -15.14 -29.09
CA ASP A 283 4.74 -16.18 -28.82
C ASP A 283 4.77 -16.65 -27.35
N PHE A 284 3.99 -16.05 -26.48
CA PHE A 284 4.06 -16.27 -25.03
C PHE A 284 4.05 -17.75 -24.62
N LEU A 285 3.10 -18.53 -25.13
CA LEU A 285 2.97 -19.93 -24.73
C LEU A 285 4.13 -20.80 -25.21
N LEU A 286 4.65 -20.55 -26.41
CA LEU A 286 5.84 -21.27 -26.91
C LEU A 286 7.08 -20.89 -26.12
N ARG A 287 7.29 -19.61 -25.85
CA ARG A 287 8.42 -19.13 -25.05
C ARG A 287 8.35 -19.68 -23.62
N LEU A 288 7.16 -19.69 -23.00
CA LEU A 288 6.96 -20.30 -21.71
C LEU A 288 7.34 -21.78 -21.71
N GLY A 289 6.87 -22.52 -22.72
CA GLY A 289 7.20 -23.94 -22.87
C GLY A 289 8.71 -24.16 -23.04
N GLN A 290 9.37 -23.34 -23.86
CA GLN A 290 10.81 -23.43 -24.07
C GLN A 290 11.60 -23.11 -22.79
N GLN A 291 11.25 -22.04 -22.09
CA GLN A 291 11.87 -21.68 -20.81
C GLN A 291 11.71 -22.77 -19.73
N LEU A 292 10.55 -23.45 -19.71
CA LEU A 292 10.36 -24.58 -18.81
C LEU A 292 11.27 -25.76 -19.16
N ILE A 293 11.47 -26.06 -20.44
CA ILE A 293 12.36 -27.12 -20.92
C ILE A 293 13.83 -26.74 -20.64
N ASP A 294 14.22 -25.50 -20.88
CA ASP A 294 15.59 -25.00 -20.74
C ASP A 294 16.05 -24.80 -19.28
N GLY A 295 15.45 -25.56 -18.36
CA GLY A 295 15.81 -25.57 -16.94
C GLY A 295 14.80 -24.96 -16.00
N GLY A 296 13.72 -24.34 -16.52
CA GLY A 296 12.68 -23.74 -15.69
C GLY A 296 12.01 -24.73 -14.74
N ILE A 297 11.74 -25.97 -15.19
CA ILE A 297 11.17 -27.02 -14.31
C ILE A 297 12.11 -27.33 -13.16
N ALA A 298 13.43 -27.44 -13.39
CA ALA A 298 14.40 -27.69 -12.34
C ALA A 298 14.50 -26.53 -11.36
N GLN A 299 14.46 -25.28 -11.88
CA GLN A 299 14.46 -24.09 -11.04
C GLN A 299 13.22 -24.01 -10.16
N TRP A 300 12.01 -24.25 -10.69
CA TRP A 300 10.78 -24.25 -9.91
C TRP A 300 10.77 -25.37 -8.87
N ARG A 301 11.22 -26.56 -9.22
CA ARG A 301 11.38 -27.67 -8.27
C ARG A 301 12.27 -27.27 -7.08
N TRP A 302 13.44 -26.72 -7.34
CA TRP A 302 14.39 -26.29 -6.32
C TRP A 302 13.85 -25.14 -5.46
N GLN A 303 13.28 -24.12 -6.07
CA GLN A 303 12.73 -22.97 -5.36
C GLN A 303 11.52 -23.31 -4.49
N LEU A 304 10.71 -24.27 -4.90
CA LEU A 304 9.55 -24.70 -4.15
C LEU A 304 9.87 -25.77 -3.08
N ALA A 305 11.06 -26.37 -3.11
CA ALA A 305 11.46 -27.38 -2.15
C ALA A 305 11.27 -26.95 -0.67
N PRO A 306 11.69 -25.76 -0.23
CA PRO A 306 11.44 -25.29 1.13
C PRO A 306 9.94 -25.18 1.46
N TRP A 307 9.12 -24.75 0.50
CA TRP A 307 7.66 -24.63 0.65
C TRP A 307 7.01 -25.98 0.83
N LEU A 308 7.41 -26.95 0.03
CA LEU A 308 6.85 -28.31 0.10
C LEU A 308 7.21 -29.00 1.41
N THR A 309 8.37 -28.71 1.94
CA THR A 309 8.82 -29.25 3.25
C THR A 309 8.13 -28.56 4.42
N ALA A 310 8.04 -27.22 4.39
CA ALA A 310 7.36 -26.41 5.41
C ALA A 310 5.83 -26.58 5.36
N SER A 311 5.24 -26.68 4.16
CA SER A 311 3.80 -26.78 3.97
C SER A 311 3.18 -28.09 4.42
N ARG A 312 3.99 -29.13 4.60
CA ARG A 312 3.52 -30.37 5.25
C ARG A 312 2.92 -30.12 6.64
N GLN A 313 3.25 -28.97 7.24
CA GLN A 313 2.76 -28.62 8.58
C GLN A 313 1.71 -27.49 8.58
N ARG A 314 1.77 -26.48 7.68
CA ARG A 314 0.94 -25.27 7.84
C ARG A 314 0.32 -24.67 6.57
N LEU A 315 0.96 -24.76 5.39
CA LEU A 315 0.49 -24.13 4.14
C LEU A 315 0.43 -25.15 3.00
N ALA A 316 -0.72 -25.35 2.40
CA ALA A 316 -0.88 -26.23 1.25
C ALA A 316 -0.64 -25.44 -0.06
N LEU A 317 0.50 -25.66 -0.72
CA LEU A 317 0.70 -25.21 -2.09
C LEU A 317 -0.18 -25.99 -3.04
N ARG A 318 -1.07 -25.30 -3.76
CA ARG A 318 -2.09 -25.94 -4.63
C ARG A 318 -1.84 -25.79 -6.09
N GLY A 319 -1.07 -24.82 -6.52
CA GLY A 319 -0.81 -24.65 -7.93
C GLY A 319 0.12 -23.50 -8.27
N LEU A 320 0.50 -23.47 -9.52
CA LEU A 320 1.35 -22.47 -10.12
C LEU A 320 0.72 -22.01 -11.43
N MET A 321 0.52 -20.70 -11.56
CA MET A 321 -0.09 -20.06 -12.71
C MET A 321 0.92 -19.14 -13.40
N PHE A 322 0.83 -19.02 -14.70
CA PHE A 322 1.62 -18.13 -15.55
C PHE A 322 0.70 -17.32 -16.43
N SER A 323 0.91 -16.02 -16.52
CA SER A 323 0.20 -15.16 -17.46
C SER A 323 1.04 -13.95 -17.82
N LEU A 324 0.66 -13.29 -18.90
CA LEU A 324 1.08 -11.91 -19.16
C LEU A 324 0.20 -10.95 -18.34
N PRO A 325 0.64 -9.69 -18.12
CA PRO A 325 -0.18 -8.65 -17.53
C PRO A 325 -1.49 -8.47 -18.31
N GLU A 326 -2.56 -8.16 -17.60
CA GLU A 326 -3.83 -7.80 -18.25
C GLU A 326 -3.65 -6.49 -19.03
N PRO A 327 -4.07 -6.42 -20.30
CA PRO A 327 -4.08 -5.17 -21.02
C PRO A 327 -4.97 -4.18 -20.26
N ARG A 328 -4.43 -3.02 -19.95
CA ARG A 328 -5.25 -1.92 -19.40
C ARG A 328 -6.19 -1.47 -20.51
N THR A 329 -7.42 -1.88 -20.47
CA THR A 329 -8.51 -1.23 -21.20
C THR A 329 -8.81 0.10 -20.49
N VAL A 330 -7.88 1.02 -20.59
CA VAL A 330 -8.15 2.41 -20.20
C VAL A 330 -8.86 3.00 -21.41
N ASP A 331 -10.17 3.01 -21.36
CA ASP A 331 -10.95 4.00 -22.06
C ASP A 331 -10.79 5.31 -21.28
N PRO A 332 -9.93 6.26 -21.74
CA PRO A 332 -9.72 7.51 -21.01
C PRO A 332 -10.96 8.42 -21.00
N TYR A 333 -12.02 8.02 -21.70
CA TYR A 333 -13.29 8.73 -21.81
C TYR A 333 -14.43 8.17 -20.94
N GLN A 334 -14.26 7.02 -20.28
CA GLN A 334 -15.28 6.47 -19.37
C GLN A 334 -15.13 6.89 -17.91
N GLU A 335 -14.13 7.69 -17.57
CA GLU A 335 -13.98 8.22 -16.19
C GLU A 335 -14.94 9.39 -15.85
N ALA A 336 -15.70 9.91 -16.80
CA ALA A 336 -16.47 11.14 -16.59
C ALA A 336 -17.98 10.98 -16.49
N ASP A 337 -18.57 9.80 -16.63
CA ASP A 337 -20.04 9.71 -16.59
C ASP A 337 -20.55 8.62 -15.62
N THR A 338 -20.99 9.17 -14.46
CA THR A 338 -22.17 8.77 -13.70
C THR A 338 -22.46 7.28 -13.53
N SER A 339 -21.61 6.57 -12.78
CA SER A 339 -22.14 5.46 -11.97
C SER A 339 -22.55 6.00 -10.61
N PRO A 340 -23.80 5.81 -10.17
CA PRO A 340 -24.21 6.20 -8.83
C PRO A 340 -23.34 5.45 -7.82
N ALA A 341 -22.73 6.20 -6.92
CA ALA A 341 -21.93 5.66 -5.82
C ALA A 341 -22.66 4.52 -5.13
N GLY A 342 -22.18 3.29 -5.28
CA GLY A 342 -22.73 2.13 -4.56
C GLY A 342 -23.00 0.87 -5.36
N GLN A 343 -22.78 0.82 -6.67
CA GLN A 343 -22.84 -0.46 -7.38
C GLN A 343 -21.41 -1.05 -7.49
N PRO A 344 -21.19 -2.28 -6.94
CA PRO A 344 -19.92 -2.97 -7.17
C PRO A 344 -19.78 -3.25 -8.66
N HIS A 345 -18.69 -2.76 -9.26
CA HIS A 345 -18.37 -3.07 -10.65
C HIS A 345 -18.22 -4.57 -10.80
N LEU A 346 -19.07 -5.16 -11.64
CA LEU A 346 -19.00 -6.56 -12.03
C LEU A 346 -17.78 -6.73 -12.94
N LEU A 347 -16.70 -7.25 -12.39
CA LEU A 347 -15.60 -7.73 -13.19
C LEU A 347 -15.99 -9.05 -13.86
N THR A 348 -15.84 -9.10 -15.18
CA THR A 348 -15.75 -10.38 -15.87
C THR A 348 -14.38 -10.94 -15.54
N LEU A 349 -14.32 -11.87 -14.57
CA LEU A 349 -13.06 -12.55 -14.28
C LEU A 349 -12.64 -13.35 -15.51
N PRO A 350 -11.39 -13.19 -15.96
CA PRO A 350 -10.86 -14.03 -17.04
C PRO A 350 -11.03 -15.51 -16.70
N ALA A 351 -11.20 -16.35 -17.71
CA ALA A 351 -11.37 -17.80 -17.56
C ALA A 351 -10.26 -18.46 -16.69
N THR A 352 -9.13 -17.82 -16.60
CA THR A 352 -7.95 -18.20 -15.83
C THR A 352 -8.15 -18.29 -14.32
N TRP A 353 -9.00 -17.43 -13.75
CA TRP A 353 -9.38 -17.53 -12.34
C TRP A 353 -10.31 -18.72 -12.09
N LEU A 354 -11.02 -19.18 -13.12
CA LEU A 354 -11.94 -20.32 -13.03
C LEU A 354 -11.22 -21.60 -12.63
N GLY A 355 -9.98 -21.82 -13.08
CA GLY A 355 -9.17 -22.97 -12.70
C GLY A 355 -8.94 -23.03 -11.17
N ILE A 356 -8.59 -21.90 -10.55
CA ILE A 356 -8.44 -21.79 -9.09
C ILE A 356 -9.78 -21.99 -8.39
N VAL A 357 -10.84 -21.38 -8.91
CA VAL A 357 -12.20 -21.48 -8.35
C VAL A 357 -12.73 -22.90 -8.37
N ASP A 358 -12.48 -23.63 -9.45
CA ASP A 358 -12.91 -25.03 -9.61
C ASP A 358 -12.10 -25.97 -8.70
N ASP A 359 -10.81 -25.73 -8.52
CA ASP A 359 -10.01 -26.47 -7.53
C ASP A 359 -10.53 -26.21 -6.11
N CYS A 360 -10.87 -24.96 -5.78
CA CYS A 360 -11.49 -24.62 -4.49
C CYS A 360 -12.83 -25.36 -4.27
N ARG A 361 -13.61 -25.60 -5.32
CA ARG A 361 -14.86 -26.39 -5.24
C ARG A 361 -14.57 -27.84 -4.91
N ARG A 362 -13.59 -28.46 -5.56
CA ARG A 362 -13.18 -29.86 -5.32
C ARG A 362 -12.72 -30.04 -3.88
N LEU A 363 -11.96 -29.10 -3.31
CA LEU A 363 -11.51 -29.14 -1.93
C LEU A 363 -12.64 -29.10 -0.89
N ARG A 364 -13.83 -28.57 -1.26
CA ARG A 364 -15.00 -28.59 -0.36
C ARG A 364 -15.71 -29.93 -0.30
N GLY A 365 -15.60 -30.74 -1.35
CA GLY A 365 -16.25 -32.04 -1.45
C GLY A 365 -15.58 -33.14 -0.61
N HIS A 366 -14.45 -32.86 -0.01
CA HIS A 366 -13.65 -33.84 0.74
C HIS A 366 -13.60 -33.60 2.27
N HIS A 367 -14.59 -32.89 2.82
CA HIS A 367 -14.77 -32.72 4.28
C HIS A 367 -16.00 -33.45 4.78
#